data_937d56db294aadcd4e044baefa0693bf
#
_entry.id   937d56db294aadcd4e044baefa0693bf
#
_cell.length_a   1.000
_cell.length_b   1.000
_cell.length_c   1.000
_cell.angle_alpha   90.00
_cell.angle_beta   90.00
_cell.angle_gamma   90.00
#
_symmetry.space_group_name_H-M   'P 1'
#
loop_
_entity.id
_entity.type
_entity.pdbx_description
1 polymer ?
#
loop_
_entity_poly.entity_id
_entity_poly.type
_entity_poly.pdbx_seq_one_letter_code
_entity_poly.pdbx_strand_id
1 'polypeptide(L)'
;LKYQQNKLIANERHEAWESVARKIAHEIKNPLTPIQLIIDNLKKKYSELFDEKNKESFLEKIKTINKQVKLIEKLVNEFSDFARMPKPIFKKNELNKIIKDSINLMKTNDKDIDINFVSEKVYFVNSDYEQLNRVFINLFKNSIESLNEKSEKMGNFQKKINVEIQFINDYINIAVNDNGKGFTNSNPKIFSKPYFTTKKEGSGLGLSIVEKILNDHNGFIEFISQKEGAKIKILLPKYGN
;
A
#
# COMPACT_ATOMS: atom_id res chain seq x y z
N LEU A 1 27.34 -22.18 -10.91
CA LEU A 1 28.02 -21.92 -9.64
C LEU A 1 27.84 -20.44 -9.20
N LYS A 2 28.29 -19.45 -10.00
CA LYS A 2 28.24 -18.01 -9.63
C LYS A 2 26.80 -17.48 -9.43
N TYR A 3 25.83 -17.92 -10.24
CA TYR A 3 24.41 -17.58 -10.09
C TYR A 3 23.80 -18.16 -8.79
N GLN A 4 24.12 -19.40 -8.46
CA GLN A 4 23.66 -20.05 -7.21
C GLN A 4 24.28 -19.40 -5.98
N GLN A 5 25.57 -19.05 -6.02
CA GLN A 5 26.23 -18.29 -4.95
C GLN A 5 25.60 -16.93 -4.73
N ASN A 6 25.34 -16.16 -5.80
CA ASN A 6 24.69 -14.84 -5.68
C ASN A 6 23.28 -14.94 -5.10
N LYS A 7 22.53 -16.01 -5.46
CA LYS A 7 21.20 -16.27 -4.90
C LYS A 7 21.25 -16.63 -3.42
N LEU A 8 22.26 -17.42 -3.01
CA LEU A 8 22.46 -17.80 -1.60
C LEU A 8 22.79 -16.55 -0.77
N ILE A 9 23.76 -15.73 -1.21
CA ILE A 9 24.14 -14.48 -0.53
C ILE A 9 22.98 -13.51 -0.43
N ALA A 10 22.14 -13.41 -1.47
CA ALA A 10 20.96 -12.56 -1.45
C ALA A 10 19.92 -13.05 -0.43
N ASN A 11 19.72 -14.38 -0.33
CA ASN A 11 18.82 -14.98 0.65
C ASN A 11 19.32 -14.77 2.10
N GLU A 12 20.61 -15.04 2.38
CA GLU A 12 21.19 -14.80 3.71
C GLU A 12 21.09 -13.35 4.14
N ARG A 13 21.35 -12.40 3.23
CA ARG A 13 21.16 -10.98 3.48
C ARG A 13 19.70 -10.63 3.78
N HIS A 14 18.77 -11.24 3.08
CA HIS A 14 17.34 -11.02 3.30
C HIS A 14 16.89 -11.55 4.67
N GLU A 15 17.31 -12.76 5.06
CA GLU A 15 16.99 -13.36 6.37
C GLU A 15 17.59 -12.54 7.53
N ALA A 16 18.85 -12.10 7.37
CA ALA A 16 19.50 -11.23 8.35
C ALA A 16 18.74 -9.89 8.48
N TRP A 17 18.35 -9.31 7.34
CA TRP A 17 17.60 -8.06 7.33
C TRP A 17 16.21 -8.22 7.96
N GLU A 18 15.50 -9.32 7.70
CA GLU A 18 14.21 -9.63 8.32
C GLU A 18 14.30 -9.69 9.84
N SER A 19 15.33 -10.37 10.36
CA SER A 19 15.59 -10.49 11.79
C SER A 19 15.84 -9.12 12.44
N VAL A 20 16.69 -8.29 11.82
CA VAL A 20 17.02 -6.94 12.30
C VAL A 20 15.78 -6.04 12.28
N ALA A 21 15.02 -6.06 11.17
CA ALA A 21 13.81 -5.25 11.05
C ALA A 21 12.74 -5.61 12.09
N ARG A 22 12.58 -6.91 12.36
CA ARG A 22 11.69 -7.42 13.43
C ARG A 22 12.10 -6.88 14.80
N LYS A 23 13.39 -6.98 15.12
CA LYS A 23 13.92 -6.50 16.39
C LYS A 23 13.71 -4.99 16.54
N ILE A 24 14.06 -4.21 15.53
CA ILE A 24 13.85 -2.76 15.50
C ILE A 24 12.38 -2.41 15.68
N ALA A 25 11.48 -3.10 14.96
CA ALA A 25 10.04 -2.84 15.08
C ALA A 25 9.53 -3.10 16.51
N HIS A 26 9.96 -4.19 17.15
CA HIS A 26 9.62 -4.45 18.55
C HIS A 26 10.21 -3.41 19.50
N GLU A 27 11.48 -3.03 19.32
CA GLU A 27 12.14 -2.04 20.15
C GLU A 27 11.54 -0.64 20.03
N ILE A 28 11.00 -0.27 18.85
CA ILE A 28 10.27 1.00 18.67
C ILE A 28 8.85 0.92 19.24
N LYS A 29 8.13 -0.21 19.09
CA LYS A 29 6.78 -0.37 19.67
C LYS A 29 6.79 -0.32 21.20
N ASN A 30 7.81 -0.85 21.83
CA ASN A 30 7.90 -0.91 23.30
C ASN A 30 7.74 0.46 23.97
N PRO A 31 8.40 1.54 23.57
CA PRO A 31 8.18 2.86 24.14
C PRO A 31 6.89 3.54 23.68
N LEU A 32 6.31 3.17 22.52
CA LEU A 32 5.07 3.79 22.02
C LEU A 32 3.86 3.47 22.91
N THR A 33 3.74 2.23 23.40
CA THR A 33 2.64 1.83 24.28
C THR A 33 2.57 2.64 25.57
N PRO A 34 3.65 2.82 26.36
CA PRO A 34 3.61 3.67 27.55
C PRO A 34 3.38 5.15 27.20
N ILE A 35 3.91 5.67 26.08
CA ILE A 35 3.63 7.04 25.64
C ILE A 35 2.12 7.21 25.39
N GLN A 36 1.46 6.27 24.72
CA GLN A 36 0.03 6.31 24.47
C GLN A 36 -0.76 6.33 25.78
N LEU A 37 -0.41 5.47 26.74
CA LEU A 37 -1.04 5.43 28.07
C LEU A 37 -0.88 6.75 28.84
N ILE A 38 0.31 7.37 28.76
CA ILE A 38 0.55 8.66 29.41
C ILE A 38 -0.33 9.75 28.77
N ILE A 39 -0.44 9.79 27.45
CA ILE A 39 -1.27 10.75 26.73
C ILE A 39 -2.75 10.59 27.12
N ASP A 40 -3.25 9.36 27.18
CA ASP A 40 -4.63 9.07 27.54
C ASP A 40 -4.90 9.46 29.02
N ASN A 41 -3.96 9.21 29.91
CA ASN A 41 -4.01 9.65 31.32
C ASN A 41 -3.98 11.17 31.44
N LEU A 42 -3.10 11.87 30.69
CA LEU A 42 -3.06 13.32 30.67
C LEU A 42 -4.40 13.90 30.21
N LYS A 43 -4.97 13.35 29.14
CA LYS A 43 -6.29 13.76 28.63
C LYS A 43 -7.35 13.59 29.71
N LYS A 44 -7.42 12.41 30.36
CA LYS A 44 -8.44 12.10 31.36
C LYS A 44 -8.31 12.94 32.63
N LYS A 45 -7.07 13.13 33.13
CA LYS A 45 -6.81 13.77 34.41
C LYS A 45 -6.87 15.30 34.37
N TYR A 46 -6.41 15.88 33.26
CA TYR A 46 -6.18 17.32 33.21
C TYR A 46 -7.15 18.11 32.30
N SER A 47 -7.95 17.43 31.44
CA SER A 47 -8.89 18.11 30.55
C SER A 47 -9.95 18.95 31.29
N GLU A 48 -10.30 18.57 32.51
CA GLU A 48 -11.32 19.27 33.32
C GLU A 48 -10.73 20.35 34.23
N LEU A 49 -9.39 20.46 34.32
CA LEU A 49 -8.73 21.47 35.14
C LEU A 49 -8.53 22.80 34.41
N PHE A 50 -8.77 22.82 33.10
CA PHE A 50 -8.63 24.02 32.28
C PHE A 50 -9.96 24.72 32.06
N ASP A 51 -9.91 26.06 31.97
CA ASP A 51 -11.01 26.86 31.44
C ASP A 51 -11.27 26.49 29.95
N GLU A 52 -12.46 26.81 29.43
CA GLU A 52 -12.91 26.40 28.11
C GLU A 52 -11.87 26.68 26.98
N LYS A 53 -11.24 27.86 27.00
CA LYS A 53 -10.26 28.26 25.98
C LYS A 53 -8.97 27.47 26.07
N ASN A 54 -8.45 27.26 27.28
CA ASN A 54 -7.23 26.50 27.51
C ASN A 54 -7.46 24.99 27.32
N LYS A 55 -8.66 24.49 27.62
CA LYS A 55 -9.09 23.11 27.41
C LYS A 55 -9.08 22.75 25.94
N GLU A 56 -9.63 23.60 25.06
CA GLU A 56 -9.62 23.38 23.62
C GLU A 56 -8.19 23.26 23.08
N SER A 57 -7.32 24.23 23.42
CA SER A 57 -5.90 24.21 23.04
C SER A 57 -5.16 22.99 23.55
N PHE A 58 -5.43 22.55 24.79
CA PHE A 58 -4.85 21.34 25.36
C PHE A 58 -5.28 20.09 24.60
N LEU A 59 -6.59 19.94 24.34
CA LEU A 59 -7.14 18.80 23.62
C LEU A 59 -6.63 18.73 22.17
N GLU A 60 -6.44 19.85 21.47
CA GLU A 60 -5.82 19.89 20.15
C GLU A 60 -4.37 19.38 20.17
N LYS A 61 -3.58 19.80 21.18
CA LYS A 61 -2.20 19.33 21.33
C LYS A 61 -2.15 17.81 21.60
N ILE A 62 -2.99 17.34 22.51
CA ILE A 62 -3.14 15.90 22.80
C ILE A 62 -3.54 15.11 21.55
N LYS A 63 -4.52 15.61 20.78
CA LYS A 63 -4.95 15.01 19.51
C LYS A 63 -3.79 14.94 18.50
N THR A 64 -2.99 16.00 18.43
CA THR A 64 -1.83 16.05 17.54
C THR A 64 -0.77 15.03 17.93
N ILE A 65 -0.44 14.93 19.22
CA ILE A 65 0.54 13.95 19.71
C ILE A 65 0.05 12.52 19.45
N ASN A 66 -1.22 12.23 19.76
CA ASN A 66 -1.84 10.93 19.47
C ASN A 66 -1.78 10.56 17.98
N LYS A 67 -2.02 11.54 17.10
CA LYS A 67 -1.90 11.34 15.66
C LYS A 67 -0.48 10.96 15.26
N GLN A 68 0.55 11.61 15.83
CA GLN A 68 1.95 11.31 15.54
C GLN A 68 2.38 9.92 16.07
N VAL A 69 1.96 9.55 17.28
CA VAL A 69 2.23 8.22 17.84
C VAL A 69 1.64 7.11 16.96
N LYS A 70 0.37 7.26 16.54
CA LYS A 70 -0.28 6.32 15.62
C LYS A 70 0.40 6.27 14.26
N LEU A 71 0.90 7.39 13.75
CA LEU A 71 1.64 7.42 12.50
C LEU A 71 2.95 6.64 12.62
N ILE A 72 3.71 6.82 13.70
CA ILE A 72 4.95 6.08 13.95
C ILE A 72 4.65 4.58 14.07
N GLU A 73 3.61 4.21 14.82
CA GLU A 73 3.20 2.80 14.95
C GLU A 73 2.86 2.18 13.59
N LYS A 74 2.10 2.90 12.73
CA LYS A 74 1.78 2.48 11.37
C LYS A 74 3.05 2.27 10.55
N LEU A 75 3.99 3.22 10.55
CA LEU A 75 5.25 3.15 9.79
C LEU A 75 6.10 1.95 10.24
N VAL A 76 6.19 1.71 11.55
CA VAL A 76 6.93 0.58 12.12
C VAL A 76 6.29 -0.75 11.74
N ASN A 77 4.96 -0.83 11.74
CA ASN A 77 4.23 -2.03 11.29
C ASN A 77 4.48 -2.31 9.82
N GLU A 78 4.32 -1.31 8.94
CA GLU A 78 4.56 -1.44 7.51
C GLU A 78 6.00 -1.83 7.19
N PHE A 79 6.98 -1.27 7.93
CA PHE A 79 8.38 -1.65 7.82
C PHE A 79 8.63 -3.12 8.21
N SER A 80 8.08 -3.55 9.35
CA SER A 80 8.18 -4.93 9.81
C SER A 80 7.54 -5.91 8.83
N ASP A 81 6.37 -5.56 8.28
CA ASP A 81 5.64 -6.38 7.31
C ASP A 81 6.36 -6.47 5.96
N PHE A 82 7.02 -5.38 5.54
CA PHE A 82 7.85 -5.39 4.33
C PHE A 82 9.07 -6.30 4.49
N ALA A 83 9.74 -6.20 5.63
CA ALA A 83 10.93 -7.01 5.91
C ALA A 83 10.62 -8.51 6.12
N ARG A 84 9.41 -8.83 6.61
CA ARG A 84 8.96 -10.19 6.96
C ARG A 84 8.16 -10.86 5.85
N MET A 85 8.11 -10.32 4.65
CA MET A 85 7.25 -10.87 3.62
C MET A 85 7.58 -12.35 3.35
N PRO A 86 6.66 -13.29 3.65
CA PRO A 86 6.93 -14.72 3.50
C PRO A 86 7.09 -15.09 2.03
N LYS A 87 7.78 -16.18 1.75
CA LYS A 87 7.83 -16.75 0.40
C LYS A 87 6.41 -17.08 -0.06
N PRO A 88 6.05 -16.82 -1.33
CA PRO A 88 4.72 -17.08 -1.84
C PRO A 88 4.39 -18.57 -1.86
N ILE A 89 3.15 -18.91 -1.49
CA ILE A 89 2.59 -20.26 -1.62
C ILE A 89 1.77 -20.30 -2.90
N PHE A 90 2.39 -20.78 -3.97
CA PHE A 90 1.78 -20.79 -5.29
C PHE A 90 0.65 -21.83 -5.41
N LYS A 91 -0.52 -21.35 -5.86
CA LYS A 91 -1.69 -22.17 -6.23
C LYS A 91 -2.32 -21.60 -7.49
N LYS A 92 -3.10 -22.45 -8.19
CA LYS A 92 -3.97 -21.96 -9.27
C LYS A 92 -5.07 -21.10 -8.67
N ASN A 93 -5.05 -19.81 -8.95
CA ASN A 93 -6.03 -18.85 -8.46
C ASN A 93 -6.74 -18.15 -9.63
N GLU A 94 -8.01 -17.84 -9.42
CA GLU A 94 -8.79 -16.99 -10.30
C GLU A 94 -8.47 -15.52 -10.03
N LEU A 95 -7.78 -14.87 -10.99
CA LEU A 95 -7.35 -13.49 -10.87
C LEU A 95 -8.52 -12.51 -10.77
N ASN A 96 -9.61 -12.77 -11.53
CA ASN A 96 -10.82 -11.96 -11.46
C ASN A 96 -11.41 -11.91 -10.05
N LYS A 97 -11.39 -13.05 -9.35
CA LYS A 97 -11.87 -13.14 -7.96
C LYS A 97 -11.00 -12.31 -7.03
N ILE A 98 -9.67 -12.45 -7.12
CA ILE A 98 -8.73 -11.68 -6.29
C ILE A 98 -9.01 -10.17 -6.44
N ILE A 99 -9.16 -9.68 -7.67
CA ILE A 99 -9.43 -8.26 -7.94
C ILE A 99 -10.79 -7.84 -7.38
N LYS A 100 -11.84 -8.65 -7.59
CA LYS A 100 -13.18 -8.35 -7.06
C LYS A 100 -13.20 -8.29 -5.54
N ASP A 101 -12.52 -9.22 -4.86
CA ASP A 101 -12.45 -9.26 -3.40
C ASP A 101 -11.71 -8.01 -2.86
N SER A 102 -10.63 -7.60 -3.53
CA SER A 102 -9.92 -6.36 -3.22
C SER A 102 -10.79 -5.12 -3.42
N ILE A 103 -11.57 -5.06 -4.51
CA ILE A 103 -12.51 -3.96 -4.79
C ILE A 103 -13.59 -3.89 -3.71
N ASN A 104 -14.19 -5.03 -3.35
CA ASN A 104 -15.24 -5.09 -2.33
C ASN A 104 -14.75 -4.55 -0.98
N LEU A 105 -13.51 -4.90 -0.60
CA LEU A 105 -12.90 -4.38 0.62
C LEU A 105 -12.74 -2.86 0.57
N MET A 106 -12.35 -2.30 -0.58
CA MET A 106 -12.20 -0.84 -0.72
C MET A 106 -13.53 -0.10 -0.70
N LYS A 107 -14.58 -0.62 -1.35
CA LYS A 107 -15.93 -0.03 -1.37
C LYS A 107 -16.59 -0.01 0.02
N THR A 108 -16.21 -0.93 0.90
CA THR A 108 -16.69 -0.92 2.29
C THR A 108 -16.17 0.28 3.08
N ASN A 109 -14.97 0.76 2.75
CA ASN A 109 -14.29 1.86 3.46
C ASN A 109 -14.59 3.24 2.87
N ASP A 110 -14.92 3.33 1.58
CA ASP A 110 -15.24 4.60 0.89
C ASP A 110 -16.35 4.35 -0.14
N LYS A 111 -17.56 4.83 0.16
CA LYS A 111 -18.74 4.61 -0.67
C LYS A 111 -18.87 5.54 -1.87
N ASP A 112 -18.09 6.63 -1.87
CA ASP A 112 -18.18 7.68 -2.90
C ASP A 112 -17.29 7.43 -4.11
N ILE A 113 -16.63 6.26 -4.15
CA ILE A 113 -15.72 5.90 -5.23
C ILE A 113 -16.38 4.91 -6.20
N ASP A 114 -16.39 5.30 -7.46
CA ASP A 114 -16.79 4.43 -8.56
C ASP A 114 -15.59 3.58 -9.02
N ILE A 115 -15.61 2.28 -8.68
CA ILE A 115 -14.60 1.33 -9.15
C ILE A 115 -15.26 0.41 -10.16
N ASN A 116 -14.92 0.61 -11.44
CA ASN A 116 -15.39 -0.20 -12.55
C ASN A 116 -14.37 -1.28 -12.89
N PHE A 117 -14.81 -2.54 -12.97
CA PHE A 117 -13.96 -3.67 -13.32
C PHE A 117 -14.49 -4.34 -14.57
N VAL A 118 -13.71 -4.33 -15.65
CA VAL A 118 -14.04 -4.91 -16.95
C VAL A 118 -13.11 -6.09 -17.24
N SER A 119 -13.71 -7.22 -17.57
CA SER A 119 -13.00 -8.43 -17.95
C SER A 119 -13.82 -9.22 -18.96
N GLU A 120 -13.24 -9.57 -20.10
CA GLU A 120 -13.92 -10.35 -21.15
C GLU A 120 -14.10 -11.82 -20.76
N LYS A 121 -13.22 -12.35 -19.92
CA LYS A 121 -13.21 -13.76 -19.49
C LYS A 121 -12.59 -13.93 -18.12
N VAL A 122 -12.61 -15.17 -17.62
CA VAL A 122 -11.93 -15.56 -16.39
C VAL A 122 -10.47 -15.87 -16.69
N TYR A 123 -9.57 -15.32 -15.90
CA TYR A 123 -8.13 -15.52 -16.00
C TYR A 123 -7.61 -16.28 -14.79
N PHE A 124 -6.72 -17.22 -15.02
CA PHE A 124 -6.05 -18.00 -13.98
C PHE A 124 -4.54 -17.70 -13.96
N VAL A 125 -4.00 -17.62 -12.77
CA VAL A 125 -2.57 -17.39 -12.50
C VAL A 125 -2.06 -18.41 -11.49
N ASN A 126 -0.78 -18.74 -11.56
CA ASN A 126 -0.11 -19.46 -10.49
C ASN A 126 0.41 -18.43 -9.48
N SER A 127 -0.24 -18.34 -8.33
CA SER A 127 0.00 -17.21 -7.42
C SER A 127 -0.29 -17.56 -5.96
N ASP A 128 0.25 -16.75 -5.06
CA ASP A 128 -0.22 -16.63 -3.68
C ASP A 128 -1.38 -15.63 -3.65
N TYR A 129 -2.56 -16.11 -3.22
CA TYR A 129 -3.80 -15.32 -3.18
C TYR A 129 -3.66 -14.07 -2.30
N GLU A 130 -3.14 -14.24 -1.08
CA GLU A 130 -3.03 -13.16 -0.10
C GLU A 130 -2.04 -12.08 -0.57
N GLN A 131 -0.93 -12.50 -1.16
CA GLN A 131 0.06 -11.58 -1.70
C GLN A 131 -0.49 -10.79 -2.89
N LEU A 132 -1.17 -11.43 -3.86
CA LEU A 132 -1.79 -10.69 -4.96
C LEU A 132 -2.95 -9.80 -4.50
N ASN A 133 -3.76 -10.23 -3.54
CA ASN A 133 -4.78 -9.39 -2.93
C ASN A 133 -4.14 -8.13 -2.30
N ARG A 134 -3.00 -8.28 -1.61
CA ARG A 134 -2.22 -7.17 -1.06
C ARG A 134 -1.70 -6.20 -2.15
N VAL A 135 -1.33 -6.72 -3.34
CA VAL A 135 -0.97 -5.88 -4.50
C VAL A 135 -2.13 -4.95 -4.85
N PHE A 136 -3.32 -5.49 -5.11
CA PHE A 136 -4.47 -4.69 -5.53
C PHE A 136 -4.95 -3.72 -4.44
N ILE A 137 -4.96 -4.14 -3.18
CA ILE A 137 -5.26 -3.26 -2.05
C ILE A 137 -4.32 -2.06 -2.00
N ASN A 138 -3.00 -2.25 -2.18
CA ASN A 138 -2.04 -1.14 -2.19
C ASN A 138 -2.26 -0.20 -3.37
N LEU A 139 -2.55 -0.73 -4.56
CA LEU A 139 -2.82 0.09 -5.74
C LEU A 139 -4.11 0.91 -5.56
N PHE A 140 -5.20 0.27 -5.12
CA PHE A 140 -6.47 0.97 -4.89
C PHE A 140 -6.36 2.01 -3.79
N LYS A 141 -5.67 1.74 -2.67
CA LYS A 141 -5.39 2.75 -1.65
C LYS A 141 -4.66 3.96 -2.22
N ASN A 142 -3.65 3.74 -3.05
CA ASN A 142 -2.91 4.83 -3.67
C ASN A 142 -3.78 5.66 -4.61
N SER A 143 -4.63 5.01 -5.41
CA SER A 143 -5.59 5.69 -6.28
C SER A 143 -6.62 6.49 -5.48
N ILE A 144 -7.21 5.88 -4.43
CA ILE A 144 -8.20 6.54 -3.55
C ILE A 144 -7.61 7.79 -2.88
N GLU A 145 -6.40 7.69 -2.33
CA GLU A 145 -5.72 8.83 -1.72
C GLU A 145 -5.46 9.95 -2.74
N SER A 146 -5.03 9.60 -3.97
CA SER A 146 -4.84 10.55 -5.08
C SER A 146 -6.14 11.24 -5.49
N LEU A 147 -7.25 10.49 -5.51
CA LEU A 147 -8.60 10.99 -5.81
C LEU A 147 -9.10 11.93 -4.72
N ASN A 148 -8.91 11.58 -3.44
CA ASN A 148 -9.31 12.40 -2.30
C ASN A 148 -8.57 13.74 -2.31
N GLU A 149 -7.25 13.74 -2.49
CA GLU A 149 -6.46 14.96 -2.58
C GLU A 149 -6.86 15.87 -3.78
N LYS A 150 -7.32 15.29 -4.89
CA LYS A 150 -7.83 16.05 -6.04
C LYS A 150 -9.21 16.62 -5.74
N SER A 151 -10.10 15.81 -5.13
CA SER A 151 -11.45 16.20 -4.76
C SER A 151 -11.47 17.38 -3.76
N GLU A 152 -10.57 17.38 -2.77
CA GLU A 152 -10.42 18.49 -1.81
C GLU A 152 -10.12 19.83 -2.50
N LYS A 153 -9.43 19.79 -3.65
CA LYS A 153 -9.08 21.01 -4.40
C LYS A 153 -10.13 21.45 -5.41
N MET A 154 -10.87 20.51 -6.00
CA MET A 154 -11.77 20.77 -7.13
C MET A 154 -13.26 20.83 -6.73
N GLY A 155 -13.62 20.45 -5.48
CA GLY A 155 -15.01 20.40 -5.04
C GLY A 155 -15.77 19.22 -5.66
N ASN A 156 -16.77 19.48 -6.47
CA ASN A 156 -17.63 18.45 -7.07
C ASN A 156 -16.87 17.63 -8.14
N PHE A 157 -16.19 16.59 -7.71
CA PHE A 157 -15.33 15.72 -8.53
C PHE A 157 -15.75 14.26 -8.39
N GLN A 158 -16.12 13.62 -9.51
CA GLN A 158 -16.46 12.20 -9.53
C GLN A 158 -15.20 11.35 -9.48
N LYS A 159 -14.98 10.65 -8.36
CA LYS A 159 -13.84 9.77 -8.14
C LYS A 159 -14.04 8.46 -8.91
N LYS A 160 -13.15 8.15 -9.85
CA LYS A 160 -13.24 6.95 -10.70
C LYS A 160 -11.94 6.16 -10.72
N ILE A 161 -12.07 4.83 -10.63
CA ILE A 161 -10.99 3.87 -10.86
C ILE A 161 -11.52 2.84 -11.88
N ASN A 162 -10.82 2.68 -12.99
CA ASN A 162 -11.12 1.65 -13.98
C ASN A 162 -10.06 0.56 -13.95
N VAL A 163 -10.49 -0.69 -13.86
CA VAL A 163 -9.62 -1.87 -13.88
C VAL A 163 -10.00 -2.73 -15.08
N GLU A 164 -9.02 -3.03 -15.92
CA GLU A 164 -9.19 -3.82 -17.14
C GLU A 164 -8.21 -4.98 -17.14
N ILE A 165 -8.66 -6.16 -17.58
CA ILE A 165 -7.80 -7.33 -17.77
C ILE A 165 -7.90 -7.78 -19.23
N GLN A 166 -6.73 -8.07 -19.82
CA GLN A 166 -6.64 -8.63 -21.17
C GLN A 166 -5.40 -9.51 -21.32
N PHE A 167 -5.40 -10.43 -22.28
CA PHE A 167 -4.18 -11.12 -22.67
C PHE A 167 -3.34 -10.25 -23.61
N ILE A 168 -2.03 -10.26 -23.36
CA ILE A 168 -1.01 -9.73 -24.28
C ILE A 168 0.08 -10.78 -24.37
N ASN A 169 0.13 -11.49 -25.49
CA ASN A 169 1.06 -12.62 -25.71
C ASN A 169 0.91 -13.69 -24.60
N ASP A 170 2.00 -13.98 -23.87
CA ASP A 170 2.03 -14.97 -22.79
C ASP A 170 1.73 -14.39 -21.40
N TYR A 171 1.33 -13.12 -21.33
CA TYR A 171 1.05 -12.42 -20.09
C TYR A 171 -0.42 -12.00 -20.00
N ILE A 172 -0.89 -11.97 -18.78
CA ILE A 172 -2.13 -11.30 -18.41
C ILE A 172 -1.74 -9.86 -18.03
N ASN A 173 -2.27 -8.90 -18.78
CA ASN A 173 -2.10 -7.47 -18.53
C ASN A 173 -3.28 -6.97 -17.73
N ILE A 174 -3.01 -6.38 -16.57
CA ILE A 174 -3.99 -5.72 -15.73
C ILE A 174 -3.66 -4.22 -15.74
N ALA A 175 -4.60 -3.40 -16.17
CA ALA A 175 -4.48 -1.95 -16.15
C ALA A 175 -5.38 -1.36 -15.06
N VAL A 176 -4.80 -0.60 -14.14
CA VAL A 176 -5.51 0.18 -13.13
C VAL A 176 -5.36 1.65 -13.49
N ASN A 177 -6.47 2.31 -13.81
CA ASN A 177 -6.50 3.72 -14.18
C ASN A 177 -7.33 4.50 -13.18
N ASP A 178 -6.81 5.58 -12.62
CA ASP A 178 -7.56 6.54 -11.82
C ASP A 178 -7.59 7.92 -12.49
N ASN A 179 -8.57 8.74 -12.14
CA ASN A 179 -8.66 10.13 -12.58
C ASN A 179 -8.19 11.13 -11.50
N GLY A 180 -7.28 10.69 -10.59
CA GLY A 180 -6.69 11.48 -9.54
C GLY A 180 -5.68 12.53 -10.00
N LYS A 181 -4.70 12.85 -9.16
CA LYS A 181 -3.65 13.83 -9.47
C LYS A 181 -2.62 13.35 -10.49
N GLY A 182 -2.50 12.03 -10.66
CA GLY A 182 -1.48 11.43 -11.47
C GLY A 182 -0.08 11.41 -10.82
N PHE A 183 0.92 11.04 -11.63
CA PHE A 183 2.31 11.00 -11.20
C PHE A 183 2.96 12.37 -11.39
N THR A 184 3.60 12.89 -10.34
CA THR A 184 4.27 14.20 -10.33
C THR A 184 5.72 14.15 -10.78
N ASN A 185 6.30 12.95 -10.90
CA ASN A 185 7.71 12.77 -11.26
C ASN A 185 7.83 12.17 -12.67
N SER A 186 8.75 12.71 -13.45
CA SER A 186 9.04 12.24 -14.82
C SER A 186 9.80 10.90 -14.87
N ASN A 187 10.38 10.46 -13.75
CA ASN A 187 11.05 9.16 -13.66
C ASN A 187 10.18 8.11 -12.96
N PRO A 188 9.51 7.23 -13.72
CA PRO A 188 8.57 6.25 -13.15
C PRO A 188 9.21 5.28 -12.17
N LYS A 189 10.49 4.93 -12.33
CA LYS A 189 11.20 3.98 -11.46
C LYS A 189 11.39 4.46 -10.03
N ILE A 190 11.17 5.75 -9.75
CA ILE A 190 11.32 6.28 -8.40
C ILE A 190 10.13 5.88 -7.50
N PHE A 191 8.96 5.60 -8.10
CA PHE A 191 7.73 5.31 -7.34
C PHE A 191 7.78 3.98 -6.59
N SER A 192 8.56 3.01 -7.07
CA SER A 192 8.75 1.72 -6.40
C SER A 192 9.98 1.65 -5.49
N LYS A 193 10.78 2.74 -5.40
CA LYS A 193 11.87 2.78 -4.42
C LYS A 193 11.31 2.80 -3.00
N PRO A 194 11.83 1.93 -2.09
CA PRO A 194 11.43 1.96 -0.69
C PRO A 194 11.59 3.36 -0.08
N TYR A 195 10.63 3.75 0.76
CA TYR A 195 10.58 5.06 1.45
C TYR A 195 10.37 6.27 0.54
N PHE A 196 10.18 6.10 -0.76
CA PHE A 196 9.82 7.21 -1.62
C PHE A 196 8.32 7.50 -1.48
N THR A 197 8.01 8.72 -1.05
CA THR A 197 6.62 9.20 -0.94
C THR A 197 6.54 10.71 -1.18
N THR A 198 5.48 11.13 -1.83
CA THR A 198 5.12 12.55 -1.96
C THR A 198 4.01 12.94 -0.98
N LYS A 199 3.55 12.00 -0.14
CA LYS A 199 2.44 12.16 0.80
C LYS A 199 2.95 12.48 2.20
N LYS A 200 2.27 13.38 2.91
CA LYS A 200 2.65 13.77 4.29
C LYS A 200 2.60 12.63 5.31
N GLU A 201 1.73 11.64 5.12
CA GLU A 201 1.48 10.53 6.06
C GLU A 201 1.74 9.15 5.41
N GLY A 202 2.42 9.12 4.26
CA GLY A 202 2.77 7.89 3.55
C GLY A 202 4.11 7.33 4.01
N SER A 203 4.21 6.01 4.18
CA SER A 203 5.48 5.31 4.48
C SER A 203 6.42 5.22 3.28
N GLY A 204 5.88 5.31 2.06
CA GLY A 204 6.62 5.04 0.83
C GLY A 204 6.95 3.56 0.61
N LEU A 205 6.32 2.64 1.35
CA LEU A 205 6.55 1.20 1.22
C LEU A 205 5.50 0.49 0.36
N GLY A 206 4.33 1.09 0.14
CA GLY A 206 3.23 0.42 -0.56
C GLY A 206 3.59 -0.06 -1.96
N LEU A 207 4.19 0.77 -2.79
CA LEU A 207 4.57 0.41 -4.16
C LEU A 207 5.82 -0.47 -4.22
N SER A 208 6.75 -0.36 -3.29
CA SER A 208 7.88 -1.29 -3.19
C SER A 208 7.43 -2.71 -2.75
N ILE A 209 6.40 -2.81 -1.91
CA ILE A 209 5.72 -4.08 -1.59
C ILE A 209 5.10 -4.67 -2.86
N VAL A 210 4.39 -3.86 -3.65
CA VAL A 210 3.78 -4.28 -4.92
C VAL A 210 4.84 -4.83 -5.86
N GLU A 211 5.93 -4.08 -6.10
CA GLU A 211 7.01 -4.51 -6.99
C GLU A 211 7.66 -5.82 -6.51
N LYS A 212 7.93 -5.94 -5.20
CA LYS A 212 8.49 -7.18 -4.63
C LYS A 212 7.58 -8.38 -4.86
N ILE A 213 6.29 -8.26 -4.54
CA ILE A 213 5.32 -9.36 -4.74
C ILE A 213 5.24 -9.74 -6.22
N LEU A 214 5.16 -8.76 -7.12
CA LEU A 214 5.10 -9.04 -8.56
C LEU A 214 6.38 -9.73 -9.04
N ASN A 215 7.56 -9.30 -8.61
CA ASN A 215 8.83 -9.96 -8.94
C ASN A 215 8.87 -11.40 -8.43
N ASP A 216 8.38 -11.66 -7.20
CA ASP A 216 8.28 -13.01 -6.64
C ASP A 216 7.30 -13.90 -7.44
N HIS A 217 6.34 -13.30 -8.16
CA HIS A 217 5.39 -13.95 -9.07
C HIS A 217 5.83 -13.95 -10.55
N ASN A 218 7.08 -13.62 -10.85
CA ASN A 218 7.62 -13.43 -12.21
C ASN A 218 6.81 -12.41 -13.05
N GLY A 219 6.20 -11.45 -12.38
CA GLY A 219 5.44 -10.36 -12.98
C GLY A 219 6.23 -9.06 -13.04
N PHE A 220 5.62 -8.05 -13.68
CA PHE A 220 6.22 -6.73 -13.86
C PHE A 220 5.18 -5.64 -13.57
N ILE A 221 5.67 -4.47 -13.18
CA ILE A 221 4.86 -3.27 -13.00
C ILE A 221 5.40 -2.12 -13.84
N GLU A 222 4.50 -1.35 -14.44
CA GLU A 222 4.82 -0.16 -15.22
C GLU A 222 3.92 1.00 -14.78
N PHE A 223 4.54 2.16 -14.55
CA PHE A 223 3.85 3.41 -14.19
C PHE A 223 3.78 4.31 -15.42
N ILE A 224 2.58 4.70 -15.83
CA ILE A 224 2.35 5.49 -17.05
C ILE A 224 1.71 6.80 -16.65
N SER A 225 2.41 7.91 -16.93
CA SER A 225 1.85 9.25 -16.76
C SER A 225 0.78 9.50 -17.81
N GLN A 226 -0.34 10.07 -17.40
CA GLN A 226 -1.44 10.47 -18.25
C GLN A 226 -1.71 11.98 -18.10
N LYS A 227 -2.48 12.57 -19.02
CA LYS A 227 -2.92 13.97 -18.90
C LYS A 227 -3.79 14.19 -17.66
N GLU A 228 -4.60 13.18 -17.33
CA GLU A 228 -5.42 13.15 -16.14
C GLU A 228 -5.27 11.82 -15.43
N GLY A 229 -4.95 11.88 -14.12
CA GLY A 229 -4.79 10.71 -13.28
C GLY A 229 -3.55 9.89 -13.55
N ALA A 230 -3.54 8.67 -13.05
CA ALA A 230 -2.45 7.71 -13.18
C ALA A 230 -2.92 6.41 -13.84
N LYS A 231 -2.03 5.78 -14.57
CA LYS A 231 -2.21 4.42 -15.09
C LYS A 231 -1.08 3.54 -14.62
N ILE A 232 -1.44 2.43 -14.00
CA ILE A 232 -0.51 1.39 -13.59
C ILE A 232 -0.83 0.13 -14.37
N LYS A 233 0.16 -0.45 -15.04
CA LYS A 233 0.05 -1.75 -15.70
C LYS A 233 0.80 -2.80 -14.90
N ILE A 234 0.18 -3.96 -14.77
CA ILE A 234 0.75 -5.16 -14.20
C ILE A 234 0.74 -6.25 -15.27
N LEU A 235 1.86 -6.94 -15.42
CA LEU A 235 1.99 -8.11 -16.27
C LEU A 235 2.23 -9.33 -15.38
N LEU A 236 1.38 -10.34 -15.46
CA LEU A 236 1.56 -11.62 -14.78
C LEU A 236 1.61 -12.74 -15.81
N PRO A 237 2.48 -13.77 -15.62
CA PRO A 237 2.47 -14.94 -16.46
C PRO A 237 1.11 -15.64 -16.43
N LYS A 238 0.61 -16.13 -17.57
CA LYS A 238 -0.61 -16.94 -17.57
C LYS A 238 -0.36 -18.26 -16.83
N TYR A 239 -1.41 -18.85 -16.30
CA TYR A 239 -1.33 -20.19 -15.71
C TYR A 239 -0.95 -21.23 -16.75
N GLY A 240 0.08 -22.03 -16.49
CA GLY A 240 0.54 -23.11 -17.35
C GLY A 240 1.75 -22.76 -18.25
N ASN A 241 2.39 -21.62 -18.02
CA ASN A 241 3.70 -21.26 -18.60
C ASN A 241 4.78 -21.48 -17.57
#